data_fd0ac91819886709d980e9c9ee3407cf
#
_entry.id   fd0ac91819886709d980e9c9ee3407cf
#
_cell.length_a   1.000
_cell.length_b   1.000
_cell.length_c   1.000
_cell.angle_alpha   90.00
_cell.angle_beta   90.00
_cell.angle_gamma   90.00
#
_symmetry.space_group_name_H-M   'P 1'
#
loop_
_entity.id
_entity.type
_entity.pdbx_description
1 polymer ?
#
loop_
_entity_poly.entity_id
_entity_poly.type
_entity_poly.pdbx_seq_one_letter_code
_entity_poly.pdbx_strand_id
1 'polypeptide(L)'
;MQALFDAVNAICAKIQIVSNLFWDFPCNLDWYGSIPILGNFSLAIILLVGTGIYFTFRLHFVQVHNFVFAVKVLMQRNHTRNGISSLTAFLLSTAMRVGPGNILGVTGAISIGGPGALFWMWVSAFFGMATSFAESTLSQIFKEKRDNEYVGGLPFYARKLLNDSAAAGVALSMLYIVYALLCFPAQGFNTISAVGAIASKISGVNIPTNSSLYWISFAVLIVITAVISFGGIKKVTKVTDRIVPVMAVIYVLTVIALTVGNIDRIPLFFSSGFTQAFAPDAVFGGAFGLALSQGIKRGLMSNEAGQGTITMPAAAAEVAHPCEQGCVQALGVFLDTIVICTLTGFVVIMGSMWLTADANAWFELGKLDKFLASCGALTGGNDMLYSVVTLLVSVCFGLFAFTCLLGFMSFTEMCANRISSKASFINAIRVLCLIVISFGVITNIAGMDLGALWELSDFANILMVYCNLPLQYIGFKYVLRAWKHFEKNDGTPFTSEIAGLQLPVWDALAKEHKNEYHH
;
A
#
# COMPACT_ATOMS: atom_id res chain seq x y z
N MET A 1 -25.09 5.85 20.96
CA MET A 1 -24.27 5.29 19.86
C MET A 1 -24.66 5.89 18.51
N GLN A 2 -25.94 5.86 18.12
CA GLN A 2 -26.39 6.39 16.83
C GLN A 2 -25.94 7.84 16.59
N ALA A 3 -26.16 8.75 17.54
CA ALA A 3 -25.74 10.15 17.43
C ALA A 3 -24.22 10.34 17.22
N LEU A 4 -23.38 9.47 17.79
CA LEU A 4 -21.94 9.48 17.56
C LEU A 4 -21.62 9.07 16.10
N PHE A 5 -22.28 8.05 15.59
CA PHE A 5 -22.09 7.59 14.23
C PHE A 5 -22.58 8.61 13.21
N ASP A 6 -23.73 9.24 13.45
CA ASP A 6 -24.26 10.32 12.60
C ASP A 6 -23.28 11.50 12.54
N ALA A 7 -22.67 11.86 13.69
CA ALA A 7 -21.63 12.89 13.74
C ALA A 7 -20.37 12.48 12.96
N VAL A 8 -19.92 11.23 13.10
CA VAL A 8 -18.77 10.70 12.33
C VAL A 8 -19.06 10.70 10.84
N ASN A 9 -20.24 10.20 10.42
CA ASN A 9 -20.63 10.21 9.01
C ASN A 9 -20.70 11.64 8.44
N ALA A 10 -21.20 12.61 9.21
CA ALA A 10 -21.23 14.00 8.81
C ALA A 10 -19.81 14.61 8.66
N ILE A 11 -18.88 14.21 9.52
CA ILE A 11 -17.46 14.60 9.40
C ILE A 11 -16.84 13.93 8.18
N CYS A 12 -17.03 12.63 8.00
CA CYS A 12 -16.51 11.90 6.83
C CYS A 12 -17.04 12.47 5.53
N ALA A 13 -18.31 12.83 5.44
CA ALA A 13 -18.90 13.48 4.26
C ALA A 13 -18.22 14.82 3.92
N LYS A 14 -17.88 15.64 4.93
CA LYS A 14 -17.11 16.87 4.72
C LYS A 14 -15.69 16.59 4.25
N ILE A 15 -15.03 15.59 4.84
CA ILE A 15 -13.68 15.16 4.43
C ILE A 15 -13.71 14.63 3.00
N GLN A 16 -14.76 13.91 2.60
CA GLN A 16 -14.93 13.42 1.23
C GLN A 16 -14.97 14.57 0.21
N ILE A 17 -15.67 15.67 0.51
CA ILE A 17 -15.69 16.84 -0.36
C ILE A 17 -14.27 17.39 -0.57
N VAL A 18 -13.50 17.50 0.51
CA VAL A 18 -12.11 17.96 0.45
C VAL A 18 -11.23 16.94 -0.27
N SER A 19 -11.40 15.65 0.01
CA SER A 19 -10.69 14.56 -0.66
C SER A 19 -10.90 14.59 -2.18
N ASN A 20 -12.15 14.71 -2.59
CA ASN A 20 -12.51 14.78 -4.02
C ASN A 20 -11.91 16.05 -4.66
N LEU A 21 -11.86 17.18 -3.95
CA LEU A 21 -11.20 18.37 -4.47
C LEU A 21 -9.72 18.10 -4.77
N PHE A 22 -8.99 17.43 -3.88
CA PHE A 22 -7.57 17.10 -4.09
C PHE A 22 -7.37 16.05 -5.20
N TRP A 23 -8.28 15.07 -5.31
CA TRP A 23 -8.18 14.02 -6.33
C TRP A 23 -8.60 14.51 -7.72
N ASP A 24 -9.63 15.34 -7.80
CA ASP A 24 -10.30 15.66 -9.05
C ASP A 24 -9.96 17.06 -9.59
N PHE A 25 -9.25 17.89 -8.82
CA PHE A 25 -8.80 19.19 -9.30
C PHE A 25 -7.76 19.04 -10.42
N PRO A 26 -7.86 19.79 -11.52
CA PRO A 26 -8.89 20.77 -11.91
C PRO A 26 -10.05 20.20 -12.75
N CYS A 27 -10.18 18.85 -12.86
CA CYS A 27 -11.24 18.20 -13.67
C CYS A 27 -12.67 18.62 -13.24
N ASN A 28 -12.84 19.01 -11.98
CA ASN A 28 -14.08 19.52 -11.41
C ASN A 28 -14.43 20.96 -11.82
N LEU A 29 -13.57 21.63 -12.59
CA LEU A 29 -13.84 22.96 -13.16
C LEU A 29 -14.39 22.80 -14.56
N ASP A 30 -15.55 23.39 -14.85
CA ASP A 30 -16.27 23.22 -16.13
C ASP A 30 -15.39 23.51 -17.34
N TRP A 31 -14.60 24.59 -17.30
CA TRP A 31 -13.73 24.98 -18.40
C TRP A 31 -12.59 23.99 -18.65
N TYR A 32 -12.07 23.32 -17.61
CA TYR A 32 -11.01 22.33 -17.76
C TYR A 32 -11.59 20.96 -18.10
N GLY A 33 -12.62 20.52 -17.38
CA GLY A 33 -13.28 19.23 -17.60
C GLY A 33 -13.87 19.08 -19.01
N SER A 34 -14.21 20.20 -19.67
CA SER A 34 -14.70 20.20 -21.05
C SER A 34 -13.60 20.01 -22.11
N ILE A 35 -12.31 20.10 -21.73
CA ILE A 35 -11.20 19.90 -22.70
C ILE A 35 -11.14 18.41 -23.07
N PRO A 36 -11.27 18.04 -24.37
CA PRO A 36 -11.20 16.65 -24.78
C PRO A 36 -9.89 15.98 -24.30
N ILE A 37 -10.00 14.78 -23.75
CA ILE A 37 -8.90 13.97 -23.20
C ILE A 37 -8.26 14.62 -21.97
N LEU A 38 -7.70 15.83 -22.08
CA LEU A 38 -6.98 16.52 -21.00
C LEU A 38 -7.87 16.74 -19.75
N GLY A 39 -9.15 17.05 -19.96
CA GLY A 39 -10.11 17.26 -18.88
C GLY A 39 -10.32 16.06 -17.94
N ASN A 40 -9.82 14.88 -18.33
CA ASN A 40 -9.83 13.68 -17.48
C ASN A 40 -8.57 13.52 -16.60
N PHE A 41 -7.56 14.37 -16.81
CA PHE A 41 -6.30 14.27 -16.07
C PHE A 41 -6.26 15.30 -14.93
N SER A 42 -6.59 14.85 -13.74
CA SER A 42 -6.47 15.68 -12.55
C SER A 42 -4.99 15.96 -12.21
N LEU A 43 -4.75 16.99 -11.38
CA LEU A 43 -3.42 17.33 -10.90
C LEU A 43 -2.78 16.14 -10.16
N ALA A 44 -3.57 15.39 -9.40
CA ALA A 44 -3.11 14.17 -8.71
C ALA A 44 -2.59 13.14 -9.71
N ILE A 45 -3.34 12.86 -10.78
CA ILE A 45 -2.94 11.93 -11.85
C ILE A 45 -1.68 12.43 -12.56
N ILE A 46 -1.64 13.71 -12.92
CA ILE A 46 -0.49 14.32 -13.60
C ILE A 46 0.77 14.24 -12.73
N LEU A 47 0.66 14.56 -11.45
CA LEU A 47 1.78 14.47 -10.52
C LEU A 47 2.26 13.03 -10.34
N LEU A 48 1.36 12.09 -10.10
CA LEU A 48 1.72 10.70 -9.84
C LEU A 48 2.33 10.03 -11.07
N VAL A 49 1.59 10.02 -12.17
CA VAL A 49 2.04 9.35 -13.41
C VAL A 49 3.17 10.14 -14.06
N GLY A 50 3.06 11.46 -14.12
CA GLY A 50 4.07 12.33 -14.68
C GLY A 50 5.41 12.25 -13.93
N THR A 51 5.40 12.20 -12.60
CA THR A 51 6.61 11.97 -11.80
C THR A 51 7.23 10.61 -12.11
N GLY A 52 6.41 9.57 -12.17
CA GLY A 52 6.87 8.23 -12.51
C GLY A 52 7.47 8.15 -13.92
N ILE A 53 6.84 8.80 -14.91
CA ILE A 53 7.37 8.93 -16.26
C ILE A 53 8.72 9.67 -16.23
N TYR A 54 8.79 10.84 -15.60
CA TYR A 54 10.01 11.63 -15.51
C TYR A 54 11.16 10.83 -14.86
N PHE A 55 10.90 10.14 -13.73
CA PHE A 55 11.92 9.33 -13.07
C PHE A 55 12.30 8.10 -13.89
N THR A 56 11.36 7.46 -14.58
CA THR A 56 11.64 6.32 -15.47
C THR A 56 12.69 6.70 -16.53
N PHE A 57 12.47 7.82 -17.22
CA PHE A 57 13.42 8.27 -18.24
C PHE A 57 14.76 8.73 -17.64
N ARG A 58 14.73 9.46 -16.52
CA ARG A 58 15.94 9.98 -15.87
C ARG A 58 16.79 8.89 -15.21
N LEU A 59 16.20 7.77 -14.87
CA LEU A 59 16.84 6.60 -14.24
C LEU A 59 16.99 5.44 -15.25
N HIS A 60 16.92 5.73 -16.56
CA HIS A 60 17.15 4.77 -17.65
C HIS A 60 16.33 3.48 -17.50
N PHE A 61 15.03 3.59 -17.21
CA PHE A 61 14.13 2.44 -17.00
C PHE A 61 14.65 1.47 -15.91
N VAL A 62 15.06 2.02 -14.78
CA VAL A 62 15.61 1.27 -13.64
C VAL A 62 14.76 0.07 -13.23
N GLN A 63 13.44 0.20 -13.29
CA GLN A 63 12.48 -0.85 -12.94
C GLN A 63 12.54 -2.08 -13.87
N VAL A 64 13.05 -1.91 -15.10
CA VAL A 64 13.20 -3.00 -16.08
C VAL A 64 14.62 -3.58 -16.00
N HIS A 65 15.63 -2.71 -16.13
CA HIS A 65 17.03 -3.15 -16.19
C HIS A 65 17.51 -3.79 -14.88
N ASN A 66 17.02 -3.33 -13.74
CA ASN A 66 17.45 -3.84 -12.43
C ASN A 66 16.47 -4.80 -11.78
N PHE A 67 15.48 -5.31 -12.51
CA PHE A 67 14.50 -6.24 -11.97
C PHE A 67 15.15 -7.53 -11.41
N VAL A 68 16.01 -8.16 -12.20
CA VAL A 68 16.73 -9.38 -11.80
C VAL A 68 17.70 -9.09 -10.63
N PHE A 69 18.35 -7.93 -10.64
CA PHE A 69 19.21 -7.50 -9.55
C PHE A 69 18.42 -7.36 -8.24
N ALA A 70 17.24 -6.74 -8.27
CA ALA A 70 16.37 -6.61 -7.11
C ALA A 70 16.02 -7.97 -6.48
N VAL A 71 15.70 -8.96 -7.33
CA VAL A 71 15.46 -10.35 -6.87
C VAL A 71 16.71 -10.94 -6.22
N LYS A 72 17.89 -10.73 -6.82
CA LYS A 72 19.16 -11.22 -6.23
C LYS A 72 19.43 -10.61 -4.86
N VAL A 73 19.22 -9.29 -4.69
CA VAL A 73 19.37 -8.59 -3.39
C VAL A 73 18.44 -9.18 -2.32
N LEU A 74 17.20 -9.51 -2.68
CA LEU A 74 16.27 -10.16 -1.75
C LEU A 74 16.72 -11.54 -1.29
N MET A 75 17.40 -12.30 -2.17
CA MET A 75 17.87 -13.65 -1.88
C MET A 75 19.19 -13.68 -1.11
N GLN A 76 19.90 -12.55 -1.01
CA GLN A 76 21.16 -12.45 -0.27
C GLN A 76 20.90 -12.54 1.22
N ARG A 77 21.60 -13.49 1.87
CA ARG A 77 21.61 -13.61 3.34
C ARG A 77 22.75 -12.78 3.92
N ASN A 78 22.52 -11.49 4.10
CA ASN A 78 23.51 -10.63 4.74
C ASN A 78 23.35 -10.70 6.27
N HIS A 79 24.47 -10.84 6.99
CA HIS A 79 24.48 -10.64 8.42
C HIS A 79 24.31 -9.15 8.72
N THR A 80 23.18 -8.79 9.33
CA THR A 80 22.89 -7.41 9.71
C THR A 80 23.35 -7.15 11.14
N ARG A 81 24.09 -6.05 11.37
CA ARG A 81 24.57 -5.63 12.68
C ARG A 81 23.70 -4.53 13.30
N ASN A 82 23.35 -3.54 12.48
CA ASN A 82 22.67 -2.32 12.93
C ASN A 82 21.31 -2.09 12.24
N GLY A 83 20.91 -2.94 11.32
CA GLY A 83 19.67 -2.81 10.54
C GLY A 83 18.90 -4.10 10.44
N ILE A 84 17.88 -4.09 9.59
CA ILE A 84 17.15 -5.28 9.17
C ILE A 84 17.63 -5.73 7.79
N SER A 85 17.43 -7.01 7.44
CA SER A 85 17.80 -7.50 6.11
C SER A 85 16.93 -6.88 5.02
N SER A 86 17.42 -6.86 3.77
CA SER A 86 16.63 -6.41 2.61
C SER A 86 15.32 -7.17 2.48
N LEU A 87 15.33 -8.48 2.75
CA LEU A 87 14.13 -9.31 2.74
C LEU A 87 13.15 -8.90 3.84
N THR A 88 13.62 -8.68 5.08
CA THR A 88 12.76 -8.23 6.18
C THR A 88 12.16 -6.85 5.89
N ALA A 89 12.95 -5.91 5.33
CA ALA A 89 12.45 -4.61 4.91
C ALA A 89 11.40 -4.72 3.79
N PHE A 90 11.62 -5.62 2.82
CA PHE A 90 10.67 -5.92 1.76
C PHE A 90 9.37 -6.51 2.31
N LEU A 91 9.45 -7.49 3.22
CA LEU A 91 8.28 -8.13 3.82
C LEU A 91 7.49 -7.15 4.71
N LEU A 92 8.18 -6.27 5.45
CA LEU A 92 7.53 -5.23 6.24
C LEU A 92 6.84 -4.18 5.35
N SER A 93 7.45 -3.81 4.23
CA SER A 93 6.82 -2.95 3.21
C SER A 93 5.64 -3.65 2.53
N THR A 94 5.79 -4.94 2.24
CA THR A 94 4.73 -5.77 1.64
C THR A 94 3.54 -5.95 2.60
N ALA A 95 3.78 -6.01 3.92
CA ALA A 95 2.71 -6.02 4.92
C ALA A 95 1.81 -4.79 4.86
N MET A 96 2.35 -3.64 4.42
CA MET A 96 1.58 -2.42 4.21
C MET A 96 0.88 -2.40 2.86
N ARG A 97 1.60 -2.76 1.80
CA ARG A 97 1.10 -2.75 0.41
C ARG A 97 0.04 -3.82 0.18
N VAL A 98 0.37 -5.10 0.47
CA VAL A 98 -0.56 -6.21 0.28
C VAL A 98 -1.57 -6.24 1.41
N GLY A 99 -2.61 -5.46 1.23
CA GLY A 99 -3.66 -5.21 2.19
C GLY A 99 -5.07 -5.44 1.61
N PRO A 100 -6.11 -5.07 2.35
CA PRO A 100 -7.49 -5.11 1.86
C PRO A 100 -7.69 -4.34 0.56
N GLY A 101 -6.85 -3.33 0.28
CA GLY A 101 -6.85 -2.57 -0.96
C GLY A 101 -6.68 -3.42 -2.23
N ASN A 102 -5.91 -4.50 -2.15
CA ASN A 102 -5.69 -5.42 -3.27
C ASN A 102 -6.96 -6.19 -3.67
N ILE A 103 -7.89 -6.38 -2.75
CA ILE A 103 -9.19 -7.03 -3.01
C ILE A 103 -10.28 -5.96 -3.19
N LEU A 104 -10.53 -5.16 -2.15
CA LEU A 104 -11.61 -4.17 -2.15
C LEU A 104 -11.36 -3.01 -3.11
N GLY A 105 -10.09 -2.57 -3.21
CA GLY A 105 -9.69 -1.48 -4.11
C GLY A 105 -9.84 -1.88 -5.57
N VAL A 106 -9.34 -3.05 -5.96
CA VAL A 106 -9.46 -3.55 -7.34
C VAL A 106 -10.91 -3.83 -7.71
N THR A 107 -11.66 -4.52 -6.82
CA THR A 107 -13.09 -4.78 -7.04
C THR A 107 -13.87 -3.49 -7.16
N GLY A 108 -13.58 -2.51 -6.30
CA GLY A 108 -14.18 -1.19 -6.36
C GLY A 108 -13.82 -0.41 -7.65
N ALA A 109 -12.55 -0.46 -8.07
CA ALA A 109 -12.11 0.17 -9.31
C ALA A 109 -12.85 -0.39 -10.52
N ILE A 110 -12.96 -1.73 -10.61
CA ILE A 110 -13.66 -2.41 -11.72
C ILE A 110 -15.16 -2.15 -11.65
N SER A 111 -15.78 -2.16 -10.46
CA SER A 111 -17.22 -1.93 -10.33
C SER A 111 -17.65 -0.50 -10.66
N ILE A 112 -16.77 0.49 -10.58
CA ILE A 112 -17.04 1.91 -10.85
C ILE A 112 -16.52 2.29 -12.24
N GLY A 113 -15.27 1.96 -12.54
CA GLY A 113 -14.56 2.38 -13.76
C GLY A 113 -14.53 1.31 -14.85
N GLY A 114 -15.14 0.15 -14.63
CA GLY A 114 -15.10 -1.00 -15.55
C GLY A 114 -13.77 -1.75 -15.53
N PRO A 115 -13.65 -2.86 -16.26
CA PRO A 115 -12.43 -3.65 -16.43
C PRO A 115 -11.20 -2.85 -16.84
N GLY A 116 -11.39 -1.76 -17.60
CA GLY A 116 -10.33 -0.86 -18.03
C GLY A 116 -9.58 -0.16 -16.89
N ALA A 117 -10.19 -0.04 -15.70
CA ALA A 117 -9.52 0.51 -14.53
C ALA A 117 -8.27 -0.31 -14.17
N LEU A 118 -8.27 -1.62 -14.38
CA LEU A 118 -7.11 -2.48 -14.13
C LEU A 118 -5.92 -2.13 -15.04
N PHE A 119 -6.16 -1.79 -16.29
CA PHE A 119 -5.11 -1.30 -17.20
C PHE A 119 -4.43 -0.04 -16.64
N TRP A 120 -5.21 0.90 -16.15
CA TRP A 120 -4.68 2.12 -15.55
C TRP A 120 -3.97 1.89 -14.21
N MET A 121 -4.35 0.85 -13.46
CA MET A 121 -3.57 0.37 -12.31
C MET A 121 -2.19 -0.13 -12.76
N TRP A 122 -2.09 -0.89 -13.86
CA TRP A 122 -0.78 -1.34 -14.39
C TRP A 122 0.10 -0.16 -14.84
N VAL A 123 -0.49 0.84 -15.51
CA VAL A 123 0.22 2.06 -15.90
C VAL A 123 0.76 2.78 -14.66
N SER A 124 -0.09 2.96 -13.65
CA SER A 124 0.30 3.54 -12.37
C SER A 124 1.45 2.77 -11.70
N ALA A 125 1.36 1.45 -11.67
CA ALA A 125 2.39 0.60 -11.07
C ALA A 125 3.71 0.65 -11.83
N PHE A 126 3.68 0.54 -13.16
CA PHE A 126 4.89 0.55 -13.98
C PHE A 126 5.72 1.84 -13.76
N PHE A 127 5.05 2.98 -13.81
CA PHE A 127 5.70 4.26 -13.54
C PHE A 127 5.95 4.49 -12.05
N GLY A 128 5.07 4.01 -11.18
CA GLY A 128 5.22 4.03 -9.74
C GLY A 128 6.44 3.26 -9.23
N MET A 129 6.90 2.21 -9.93
CA MET A 129 8.14 1.51 -9.60
C MET A 129 9.35 2.45 -9.61
N ALA A 130 9.47 3.36 -10.58
CA ALA A 130 10.55 4.34 -10.64
C ALA A 130 10.42 5.40 -9.53
N THR A 131 9.20 5.80 -9.19
CA THR A 131 8.92 6.70 -8.06
C THR A 131 9.32 6.05 -6.73
N SER A 132 8.92 4.79 -6.54
CA SER A 132 9.28 4.00 -5.34
C SER A 132 10.78 3.76 -5.22
N PHE A 133 11.47 3.52 -6.35
CA PHE A 133 12.93 3.48 -6.39
C PHE A 133 13.54 4.80 -5.88
N ALA A 134 13.08 5.93 -6.40
CA ALA A 134 13.62 7.24 -6.06
C ALA A 134 13.42 7.58 -4.57
N GLU A 135 12.20 7.41 -4.04
CA GLU A 135 11.91 7.72 -2.63
C GLU A 135 12.65 6.80 -1.65
N SER A 136 12.79 5.51 -2.00
CA SER A 136 13.48 4.53 -1.15
C SER A 136 14.98 4.72 -1.17
N THR A 137 15.56 5.04 -2.33
CA THR A 137 16.97 5.43 -2.47
C THR A 137 17.24 6.71 -1.67
N LEU A 138 16.36 7.72 -1.79
CA LEU A 138 16.47 8.97 -1.03
C LEU A 138 16.43 8.72 0.48
N SER A 139 15.55 7.84 0.91
CA SER A 139 15.43 7.45 2.32
C SER A 139 16.69 6.77 2.84
N GLN A 140 17.30 5.89 2.05
CA GLN A 140 18.57 5.24 2.38
C GLN A 140 19.73 6.25 2.44
N ILE A 141 19.78 7.22 1.53
CA ILE A 141 20.82 8.27 1.52
C ILE A 141 20.79 9.04 2.86
N PHE A 142 19.60 9.40 3.34
CA PHE A 142 19.41 10.22 4.53
C PHE A 142 19.10 9.45 5.82
N LYS A 143 19.38 8.14 5.86
CA LYS A 143 19.20 7.35 7.09
C LYS A 143 20.14 7.81 8.19
N GLU A 144 19.68 7.70 9.43
CA GLU A 144 20.45 7.99 10.65
C GLU A 144 20.64 6.70 11.45
N LYS A 145 21.66 6.66 12.28
CA LYS A 145 21.85 5.58 13.27
C LYS A 145 21.44 6.10 14.63
N ARG A 146 20.47 5.45 15.28
CA ARG A 146 19.99 5.75 16.63
C ARG A 146 19.88 4.45 17.43
N ASP A 147 20.38 4.45 18.65
CA ASP A 147 20.33 3.29 19.55
C ASP A 147 20.74 1.96 18.89
N ASN A 148 21.79 2.00 18.05
CA ASN A 148 22.29 0.88 17.24
C ASN A 148 21.28 0.33 16.21
N GLU A 149 20.31 1.13 15.79
CA GLU A 149 19.39 0.78 14.70
C GLU A 149 19.42 1.87 13.61
N TYR A 150 19.23 1.46 12.34
CA TYR A 150 19.03 2.41 11.26
C TYR A 150 17.57 2.88 11.23
N VAL A 151 17.40 4.19 11.19
CA VAL A 151 16.12 4.87 11.10
C VAL A 151 16.15 5.89 9.98
N GLY A 152 15.01 6.13 9.33
CA GLY A 152 14.92 7.08 8.24
C GLY A 152 13.50 7.20 7.72
N GLY A 153 13.37 7.61 6.47
CA GLY A 153 12.09 7.79 5.81
C GLY A 153 11.72 9.24 5.60
N LEU A 154 10.48 9.47 5.18
CA LEU A 154 9.95 10.79 4.82
C LEU A 154 10.31 11.92 5.83
N PRO A 155 10.12 11.78 7.14
CA PRO A 155 10.44 12.84 8.07
C PRO A 155 11.94 13.17 8.18
N PHE A 156 12.81 12.21 7.87
CA PHE A 156 14.26 12.36 7.97
C PHE A 156 14.84 13.08 6.75
N TYR A 157 14.50 12.62 5.54
CA TYR A 157 14.98 13.33 4.36
C TYR A 157 14.29 14.69 4.17
N ALA A 158 13.03 14.84 4.58
CA ALA A 158 12.37 16.14 4.58
C ALA A 158 13.14 17.17 5.43
N ARG A 159 13.52 16.79 6.66
CA ARG A 159 14.37 17.63 7.50
C ARG A 159 15.64 18.07 6.76
N LYS A 160 16.36 17.11 6.19
CA LYS A 160 17.64 17.37 5.50
C LYS A 160 17.48 18.23 4.25
N LEU A 161 16.45 17.95 3.44
CA LEU A 161 16.19 18.67 2.20
C LEU A 161 15.69 20.11 2.43
N LEU A 162 15.04 20.36 3.56
CA LEU A 162 14.53 21.67 3.95
C LEU A 162 15.48 22.37 4.94
N ASN A 163 16.77 22.47 4.59
CA ASN A 163 17.81 23.18 5.34
C ASN A 163 18.02 22.67 6.77
N ASP A 164 17.96 21.35 6.97
CA ASP A 164 18.07 20.67 8.26
C ASP A 164 17.02 21.15 9.30
N SER A 165 15.84 21.53 8.81
CA SER A 165 14.75 22.04 9.63
C SER A 165 14.17 20.96 10.54
N ALA A 166 14.40 21.07 11.84
CA ALA A 166 13.79 20.18 12.83
C ALA A 166 12.25 20.25 12.77
N ALA A 167 11.69 21.44 12.54
CA ALA A 167 10.25 21.65 12.44
C ALA A 167 9.65 20.86 11.25
N ALA A 168 10.31 20.85 10.09
CA ALA A 168 9.86 20.07 8.94
C ALA A 168 9.82 18.56 9.26
N GLY A 169 10.86 18.04 9.90
CA GLY A 169 10.88 16.64 10.32
C GLY A 169 9.77 16.29 11.32
N VAL A 170 9.47 17.18 12.28
CA VAL A 170 8.38 16.98 13.23
C VAL A 170 7.02 17.06 12.51
N ALA A 171 6.81 18.08 11.65
CA ALA A 171 5.57 18.24 10.91
C ALA A 171 5.24 17.02 10.05
N LEU A 172 6.22 16.48 9.32
CA LEU A 172 6.03 15.27 8.49
C LEU A 172 5.85 14.00 9.35
N SER A 173 6.47 13.92 10.54
CA SER A 173 6.18 12.84 11.49
C SER A 173 4.74 12.91 12.00
N MET A 174 4.25 14.11 12.36
CA MET A 174 2.86 14.31 12.77
C MET A 174 1.88 14.02 11.64
N LEU A 175 2.20 14.46 10.42
CA LEU A 175 1.40 14.14 9.22
C LEU A 175 1.25 12.63 9.04
N TYR A 176 2.34 11.86 9.19
CA TYR A 176 2.28 10.41 9.09
C TYR A 176 1.44 9.79 10.21
N ILE A 177 1.56 10.27 11.43
CA ILE A 177 0.72 9.79 12.55
C ILE A 177 -0.76 10.03 12.25
N VAL A 178 -1.12 11.23 11.76
CA VAL A 178 -2.49 11.54 11.34
C VAL A 178 -2.94 10.62 10.19
N TYR A 179 -2.10 10.43 9.18
CA TYR A 179 -2.36 9.48 8.09
C TYR A 179 -2.71 8.09 8.63
N ALA A 180 -1.89 7.55 9.52
CA ALA A 180 -2.14 6.23 10.11
C ALA A 180 -3.43 6.19 10.92
N LEU A 181 -3.71 7.23 11.73
CA LEU A 181 -4.94 7.33 12.52
C LEU A 181 -6.19 7.37 11.64
N LEU A 182 -6.12 7.95 10.44
CA LEU A 182 -7.23 7.96 9.49
C LEU A 182 -7.40 6.60 8.77
N CYS A 183 -6.32 5.81 8.63
CA CYS A 183 -6.36 4.50 7.97
C CYS A 183 -6.70 3.34 8.92
N PHE A 184 -6.35 3.41 10.20
CA PHE A 184 -6.58 2.34 11.16
C PHE A 184 -8.04 1.85 11.26
N PRO A 185 -9.07 2.72 11.26
CA PRO A 185 -10.44 2.25 11.41
C PRO A 185 -10.86 1.29 10.30
N ALA A 186 -10.51 1.58 9.05
CA ALA A 186 -10.82 0.72 7.92
C ALA A 186 -10.14 -0.66 8.05
N GLN A 187 -8.90 -0.72 8.56
CA GLN A 187 -8.19 -1.99 8.75
C GLN A 187 -8.78 -2.81 9.89
N GLY A 188 -9.14 -2.17 11.01
CA GLY A 188 -9.86 -2.83 12.12
C GLY A 188 -11.20 -3.41 11.67
N PHE A 189 -11.99 -2.62 10.94
CA PHE A 189 -13.25 -3.04 10.32
C PHE A 189 -13.05 -4.27 9.42
N ASN A 190 -12.09 -4.23 8.50
CA ASN A 190 -11.84 -5.31 7.55
C ASN A 190 -11.37 -6.61 8.22
N THR A 191 -10.54 -6.50 9.28
CA THR A 191 -10.07 -7.68 10.02
C THR A 191 -11.24 -8.43 10.64
N ILE A 192 -12.19 -7.72 11.23
CA ILE A 192 -13.38 -8.34 11.86
C ILE A 192 -14.39 -8.81 10.81
N SER A 193 -14.56 -8.10 9.70
CA SER A 193 -15.38 -8.56 8.56
C SER A 193 -14.93 -9.93 8.06
N ALA A 194 -13.61 -10.15 7.98
CA ALA A 194 -13.05 -11.45 7.58
C ALA A 194 -13.46 -12.58 8.55
N VAL A 195 -13.40 -12.32 9.86
CA VAL A 195 -13.81 -13.29 10.88
C VAL A 195 -15.28 -13.67 10.70
N GLY A 196 -16.14 -12.67 10.47
CA GLY A 196 -17.56 -12.90 10.20
C GLY A 196 -17.82 -13.74 8.95
N ALA A 197 -17.12 -13.41 7.85
CA ALA A 197 -17.23 -14.16 6.60
C ALA A 197 -16.79 -15.63 6.76
N ILE A 198 -15.68 -15.88 7.46
CA ILE A 198 -15.19 -17.23 7.77
C ILE A 198 -16.20 -18.00 8.61
N ALA A 199 -16.67 -17.39 9.69
CA ALA A 199 -17.59 -18.04 10.64
C ALA A 199 -18.95 -18.35 9.99
N SER A 200 -19.50 -17.41 9.21
CA SER A 200 -20.75 -17.62 8.47
C SER A 200 -20.60 -18.74 7.43
N LYS A 201 -19.44 -18.83 6.77
CA LYS A 201 -19.20 -19.90 5.79
C LYS A 201 -19.06 -21.28 6.44
N ILE A 202 -18.41 -21.37 7.62
CA ILE A 202 -18.25 -22.63 8.35
C ILE A 202 -19.57 -23.11 8.95
N SER A 203 -20.36 -22.19 9.53
CA SER A 203 -21.63 -22.52 10.19
C SER A 203 -22.79 -22.73 9.21
N GLY A 204 -22.66 -22.30 7.96
CA GLY A 204 -23.74 -22.29 6.96
C GLY A 204 -24.85 -21.29 7.24
N VAL A 205 -24.69 -20.43 8.24
CA VAL A 205 -25.67 -19.42 8.67
C VAL A 205 -25.01 -18.05 8.70
N ASN A 206 -25.72 -17.01 8.24
CA ASN A 206 -25.23 -15.65 8.37
C ASN A 206 -25.20 -15.24 9.85
N ILE A 207 -23.99 -14.98 10.37
CA ILE A 207 -23.79 -14.61 11.77
C ILE A 207 -23.97 -13.09 11.92
N PRO A 208 -24.92 -12.63 12.75
CA PRO A 208 -25.12 -11.20 12.99
C PRO A 208 -23.84 -10.52 13.53
N THR A 209 -23.55 -9.32 13.05
CA THR A 209 -22.33 -8.56 13.44
C THR A 209 -22.30 -8.21 14.93
N ASN A 210 -23.43 -8.15 15.61
CA ASN A 210 -23.54 -7.88 17.04
C ASN A 210 -23.42 -9.13 17.91
N SER A 211 -23.12 -10.31 17.34
CA SER A 211 -23.01 -11.58 18.08
C SER A 211 -21.79 -11.58 19.01
N SER A 212 -21.80 -12.47 20.01
CA SER A 212 -20.69 -12.68 20.94
C SER A 212 -19.37 -13.03 20.24
N LEU A 213 -19.43 -13.71 19.09
CA LEU A 213 -18.25 -14.02 18.27
C LEU A 213 -17.46 -12.76 17.90
N TYR A 214 -18.15 -11.73 17.43
CA TYR A 214 -17.49 -10.49 17.03
C TYR A 214 -16.86 -9.75 18.22
N TRP A 215 -17.52 -9.74 19.38
CA TRP A 215 -16.96 -9.14 20.61
C TRP A 215 -15.75 -9.89 21.15
N ILE A 216 -15.77 -11.23 21.11
CA ILE A 216 -14.61 -12.05 21.49
C ILE A 216 -13.47 -11.81 20.52
N SER A 217 -13.74 -11.82 19.21
CA SER A 217 -12.74 -11.57 18.18
C SER A 217 -12.14 -10.16 18.28
N PHE A 218 -12.95 -9.17 18.64
CA PHE A 218 -12.50 -7.82 18.94
C PHE A 218 -11.48 -7.81 20.10
N ALA A 219 -11.84 -8.42 21.23
CA ALA A 219 -10.94 -8.49 22.38
C ALA A 219 -9.61 -9.20 22.02
N VAL A 220 -9.68 -10.31 21.30
CA VAL A 220 -8.50 -11.06 20.82
C VAL A 220 -7.65 -10.20 19.88
N LEU A 221 -8.25 -9.51 18.90
CA LEU A 221 -7.54 -8.65 17.98
C LEU A 221 -6.78 -7.55 18.70
N ILE A 222 -7.42 -6.85 19.63
CA ILE A 222 -6.78 -5.75 20.38
C ILE A 222 -5.63 -6.28 21.24
N VAL A 223 -5.83 -7.39 21.96
CA VAL A 223 -4.78 -7.99 22.80
C VAL A 223 -3.58 -8.44 21.96
N ILE A 224 -3.81 -9.14 20.85
CA ILE A 224 -2.74 -9.61 19.97
C ILE A 224 -1.98 -8.41 19.36
N THR A 225 -2.71 -7.43 18.85
CA THR A 225 -2.10 -6.21 18.28
C THR A 225 -1.28 -5.47 19.34
N ALA A 226 -1.80 -5.30 20.55
CA ALA A 226 -1.07 -4.68 21.66
C ALA A 226 0.22 -5.46 22.00
N VAL A 227 0.09 -6.78 22.23
CA VAL A 227 1.25 -7.64 22.60
C VAL A 227 2.36 -7.61 21.55
N ILE A 228 2.01 -7.53 20.27
CA ILE A 228 3.00 -7.45 19.18
C ILE A 228 3.60 -6.05 19.12
N SER A 229 2.77 -5.00 19.07
CA SER A 229 3.21 -3.61 18.88
C SER A 229 4.02 -3.07 20.05
N PHE A 230 3.65 -3.40 21.29
CA PHE A 230 4.47 -3.02 22.46
C PHE A 230 5.83 -3.73 22.53
N GLY A 231 6.03 -4.77 21.72
CA GLY A 231 7.33 -5.42 21.54
C GLY A 231 8.27 -4.71 20.55
N GLY A 232 7.83 -3.58 19.97
CA GLY A 232 8.61 -2.77 19.03
C GLY A 232 8.81 -3.43 17.65
N ILE A 233 9.57 -2.75 16.79
CA ILE A 233 9.77 -3.15 15.38
C ILE A 233 10.30 -4.58 15.24
N LYS A 234 11.20 -5.04 16.13
CA LYS A 234 11.76 -6.40 16.09
C LYS A 234 10.71 -7.50 16.26
N LYS A 235 9.67 -7.23 17.07
CA LYS A 235 8.59 -8.20 17.27
C LYS A 235 7.62 -8.16 16.09
N VAL A 236 7.32 -6.97 15.58
CA VAL A 236 6.47 -6.79 14.39
C VAL A 236 7.11 -7.50 13.19
N THR A 237 8.39 -7.23 12.88
CA THR A 237 9.09 -7.86 11.75
C THR A 237 9.11 -9.38 11.86
N LYS A 238 9.33 -9.93 13.07
CA LYS A 238 9.31 -11.40 13.29
C LYS A 238 7.94 -12.02 12.96
N VAL A 239 6.87 -11.27 13.16
CA VAL A 239 5.50 -11.71 12.83
C VAL A 239 5.23 -11.56 11.33
N THR A 240 5.56 -10.40 10.77
CA THR A 240 5.34 -10.13 9.33
C THR A 240 6.20 -11.03 8.44
N ASP A 241 7.44 -11.32 8.80
CA ASP A 241 8.34 -12.23 8.07
C ASP A 241 7.76 -13.64 7.90
N ARG A 242 6.85 -14.04 8.78
CA ARG A 242 6.18 -15.34 8.71
C ARG A 242 4.81 -15.28 8.03
N ILE A 243 4.00 -14.29 8.38
CA ILE A 243 2.62 -14.20 7.91
C ILE A 243 2.58 -13.76 6.45
N VAL A 244 3.36 -12.74 6.06
CA VAL A 244 3.28 -12.14 4.73
C VAL A 244 3.55 -13.14 3.59
N PRO A 245 4.62 -13.95 3.63
CA PRO A 245 4.82 -14.96 2.58
C PRO A 245 3.69 -15.99 2.52
N VAL A 246 3.20 -16.45 3.68
CA VAL A 246 2.16 -17.48 3.75
C VAL A 246 0.85 -16.95 3.16
N MET A 247 0.40 -15.75 3.57
CA MET A 247 -0.84 -15.17 3.06
C MET A 247 -0.76 -14.90 1.55
N ALA A 248 0.39 -14.39 1.06
CA ALA A 248 0.59 -14.13 -0.35
C ALA A 248 0.56 -15.41 -1.18
N VAL A 249 1.25 -16.47 -0.73
CA VAL A 249 1.28 -17.77 -1.43
C VAL A 249 -0.11 -18.41 -1.48
N ILE A 250 -0.84 -18.42 -0.36
CA ILE A 250 -2.21 -18.98 -0.31
C ILE A 250 -3.11 -18.21 -1.29
N TYR A 251 -3.08 -16.88 -1.26
CA TYR A 251 -3.89 -16.05 -2.16
C TYR A 251 -3.56 -16.30 -3.62
N VAL A 252 -2.28 -16.24 -3.98
CA VAL A 252 -1.78 -16.46 -5.35
C VAL A 252 -2.19 -17.84 -5.87
N LEU A 253 -1.95 -18.90 -5.08
CA LEU A 253 -2.30 -20.27 -5.49
C LEU A 253 -3.81 -20.46 -5.62
N THR A 254 -4.61 -19.89 -4.72
CA THR A 254 -6.07 -19.95 -4.80
C THR A 254 -6.59 -19.30 -6.08
N VAL A 255 -6.10 -18.10 -6.41
CA VAL A 255 -6.55 -17.39 -7.61
C VAL A 255 -6.01 -18.02 -8.89
N ILE A 256 -4.76 -18.51 -8.89
CA ILE A 256 -4.22 -19.28 -10.03
C ILE A 256 -5.06 -20.53 -10.29
N ALA A 257 -5.45 -21.27 -9.25
CA ALA A 257 -6.30 -22.45 -9.42
C ALA A 257 -7.66 -22.10 -10.05
N LEU A 258 -8.30 -20.99 -9.62
CA LEU A 258 -9.52 -20.49 -10.27
C LEU A 258 -9.27 -20.08 -11.72
N THR A 259 -8.16 -19.39 -12.01
CA THR A 259 -7.82 -18.94 -13.36
C THR A 259 -7.57 -20.10 -14.30
N VAL A 260 -6.83 -21.12 -13.85
CA VAL A 260 -6.56 -22.34 -14.64
C VAL A 260 -7.85 -23.12 -14.91
N GLY A 261 -8.74 -23.21 -13.92
CA GLY A 261 -10.06 -23.83 -14.11
C GLY A 261 -11.00 -23.09 -15.08
N ASN A 262 -10.68 -21.84 -15.43
CA ASN A 262 -11.47 -20.98 -16.32
C ASN A 262 -10.60 -20.35 -17.42
N ILE A 263 -9.65 -21.12 -17.95
CA ILE A 263 -8.67 -20.66 -18.94
C ILE A 263 -9.30 -20.13 -20.22
N ASP A 264 -10.49 -20.64 -20.57
CA ASP A 264 -11.32 -20.21 -21.67
C ASP A 264 -11.78 -18.75 -21.56
N ARG A 265 -11.82 -18.20 -20.35
CA ARG A 265 -12.20 -16.80 -20.07
C ARG A 265 -11.03 -15.80 -20.09
N ILE A 266 -9.80 -16.27 -20.25
CA ILE A 266 -8.62 -15.38 -20.37
C ILE A 266 -8.74 -14.38 -21.53
N PRO A 267 -9.25 -14.76 -22.74
CA PRO A 267 -9.48 -13.78 -23.80
C PRO A 267 -10.44 -12.67 -23.40
N LEU A 268 -11.49 -12.98 -22.64
CA LEU A 268 -12.42 -11.97 -22.10
C LEU A 268 -11.70 -11.00 -21.15
N PHE A 269 -10.83 -11.50 -20.28
CA PHE A 269 -10.05 -10.67 -19.37
C PHE A 269 -9.24 -9.62 -20.13
N PHE A 270 -8.42 -10.05 -21.09
CA PHE A 270 -7.58 -9.10 -21.85
C PHE A 270 -8.41 -8.20 -22.77
N SER A 271 -9.39 -8.74 -23.49
CA SER A 271 -10.21 -7.92 -24.38
C SER A 271 -10.98 -6.85 -23.59
N SER A 272 -11.65 -7.22 -22.50
CA SER A 272 -12.38 -6.24 -21.67
C SER A 272 -11.43 -5.22 -21.03
N GLY A 273 -10.30 -5.67 -20.48
CA GLY A 273 -9.33 -4.78 -19.83
C GLY A 273 -8.75 -3.74 -20.78
N PHE A 274 -8.31 -4.14 -21.97
CA PHE A 274 -7.73 -3.21 -22.94
C PHE A 274 -8.78 -2.37 -23.67
N THR A 275 -9.91 -2.96 -24.11
CA THR A 275 -10.93 -2.21 -24.84
C THR A 275 -11.58 -1.17 -23.94
N GLN A 276 -11.94 -1.55 -22.72
CA GLN A 276 -12.62 -0.64 -21.78
C GLN A 276 -11.69 0.35 -21.08
N ALA A 277 -10.38 0.21 -21.21
CA ALA A 277 -9.43 1.20 -20.73
C ALA A 277 -9.58 2.55 -21.44
N PHE A 278 -10.04 2.55 -22.69
CA PHE A 278 -10.16 3.74 -23.55
C PHE A 278 -11.62 4.04 -23.96
N ALA A 279 -12.49 3.06 -23.89
CA ALA A 279 -13.89 3.15 -24.24
C ALA A 279 -14.73 2.30 -23.26
N PRO A 280 -14.92 2.74 -22.00
CA PRO A 280 -15.73 2.02 -21.03
C PRO A 280 -17.18 1.88 -21.47
N ASP A 281 -17.78 0.72 -21.19
CA ASP A 281 -19.20 0.48 -21.48
C ASP A 281 -20.12 1.40 -20.67
N ALA A 282 -21.29 1.70 -21.22
CA ALA A 282 -22.31 2.52 -20.57
C ALA A 282 -22.75 1.98 -19.19
N VAL A 283 -22.67 0.66 -18.98
CA VAL A 283 -22.95 0.00 -17.68
C VAL A 283 -22.09 0.54 -16.55
N PHE A 284 -20.86 1.00 -16.86
CA PHE A 284 -19.92 1.60 -15.90
C PHE A 284 -19.90 3.14 -15.98
N GLY A 285 -20.96 3.76 -16.49
CA GLY A 285 -21.04 5.21 -16.65
C GLY A 285 -20.40 5.77 -17.92
N GLY A 286 -19.82 4.91 -18.78
CA GLY A 286 -19.35 5.27 -20.13
C GLY A 286 -18.23 6.30 -20.22
N ALA A 287 -17.58 6.64 -19.12
CA ALA A 287 -16.60 7.73 -19.08
C ALA A 287 -15.16 7.19 -18.98
N PHE A 288 -14.35 7.45 -19.99
CA PHE A 288 -12.91 7.22 -19.98
C PHE A 288 -12.24 7.71 -18.68
N GLY A 289 -12.63 8.90 -18.20
CA GLY A 289 -12.10 9.50 -16.98
C GLY A 289 -12.36 8.67 -15.73
N LEU A 290 -13.45 7.91 -15.65
CA LEU A 290 -13.72 7.04 -14.52
C LEU A 290 -12.76 5.85 -14.47
N ALA A 291 -12.52 5.17 -15.60
CA ALA A 291 -11.56 4.07 -15.67
C ALA A 291 -10.14 4.56 -15.30
N LEU A 292 -9.72 5.68 -15.87
CA LEU A 292 -8.43 6.33 -15.59
C LEU A 292 -8.30 6.72 -14.11
N SER A 293 -9.25 7.50 -13.58
CA SER A 293 -9.23 8.02 -12.22
C SER A 293 -9.28 6.89 -11.20
N GLN A 294 -10.20 5.94 -11.32
CA GLN A 294 -10.29 4.81 -10.41
C GLN A 294 -9.05 3.90 -10.49
N GLY A 295 -8.54 3.65 -11.69
CA GLY A 295 -7.33 2.85 -11.87
C GLY A 295 -6.11 3.48 -11.19
N ILE A 296 -5.84 4.77 -11.42
CA ILE A 296 -4.70 5.47 -10.81
C ILE A 296 -4.89 5.59 -9.29
N LYS A 297 -6.07 6.00 -8.82
CA LYS A 297 -6.39 6.16 -7.39
C LYS A 297 -6.23 4.86 -6.63
N ARG A 298 -6.78 3.76 -7.13
CA ARG A 298 -6.69 2.44 -6.47
C ARG A 298 -5.32 1.78 -6.65
N GLY A 299 -4.64 2.02 -7.76
CA GLY A 299 -3.26 1.61 -7.96
C GLY A 299 -2.33 2.23 -6.92
N LEU A 300 -2.39 3.55 -6.74
CA LEU A 300 -1.63 4.26 -5.70
C LEU A 300 -1.97 3.76 -4.29
N MET A 301 -3.26 3.60 -3.99
CA MET A 301 -3.71 3.16 -2.67
C MET A 301 -3.19 1.75 -2.32
N SER A 302 -2.96 0.90 -3.33
CA SER A 302 -2.42 -0.43 -3.18
C SER A 302 -0.89 -0.41 -3.03
N ASN A 303 -0.18 0.18 -3.99
CA ASN A 303 1.29 0.08 -4.08
C ASN A 303 2.06 1.15 -3.30
N GLU A 304 1.38 2.19 -2.82
CA GLU A 304 1.92 3.30 -2.00
C GLU A 304 3.08 4.09 -2.65
N ALA A 305 3.33 3.94 -3.96
CA ALA A 305 4.42 4.61 -4.65
C ALA A 305 4.21 6.13 -4.71
N GLY A 306 5.16 6.90 -4.17
CA GLY A 306 5.09 8.35 -4.11
C GLY A 306 4.41 8.90 -2.84
N GLN A 307 3.90 8.05 -1.95
CA GLN A 307 3.36 8.48 -0.65
C GLN A 307 4.44 8.71 0.41
N GLY A 308 5.62 8.12 0.25
CA GLY A 308 6.68 8.19 1.24
C GLY A 308 6.51 7.27 2.45
N THR A 309 5.47 6.46 2.49
CA THR A 309 5.14 5.56 3.61
C THR A 309 6.15 4.43 3.75
N ILE A 310 6.49 3.77 2.64
CA ILE A 310 7.44 2.65 2.59
C ILE A 310 8.91 3.08 2.74
N THR A 311 9.16 4.37 2.78
CA THR A 311 10.52 4.90 2.94
C THR A 311 11.13 4.56 4.30
N MET A 312 10.29 4.33 5.33
CA MET A 312 10.76 3.97 6.67
C MET A 312 11.38 2.56 6.73
N PRO A 313 10.71 1.48 6.32
CA PRO A 313 11.34 0.17 6.27
C PRO A 313 12.52 0.12 5.29
N ALA A 314 12.45 0.85 4.17
CA ALA A 314 13.57 0.97 3.25
C ALA A 314 14.82 1.54 3.92
N ALA A 315 14.68 2.58 4.76
CA ALA A 315 15.81 3.17 5.48
C ALA A 315 16.37 2.26 6.57
N ALA A 316 15.53 1.45 7.23
CA ALA A 316 15.95 0.54 8.27
C ALA A 316 16.81 -0.64 7.76
N ALA A 317 16.80 -0.89 6.45
CA ALA A 317 17.57 -1.95 5.83
C ALA A 317 19.08 -1.65 5.85
N GLU A 318 19.86 -2.69 6.14
CA GLU A 318 21.32 -2.68 6.05
C GLU A 318 21.72 -3.21 4.66
N VAL A 319 22.26 -2.33 3.83
CA VAL A 319 22.62 -2.60 2.43
C VAL A 319 23.96 -1.96 2.10
N ALA A 320 24.64 -2.48 1.08
CA ALA A 320 25.95 -1.97 0.64
C ALA A 320 25.82 -0.65 -0.13
N HIS A 321 24.71 -0.43 -0.84
CA HIS A 321 24.48 0.77 -1.62
C HIS A 321 23.00 1.26 -1.51
N PRO A 322 22.74 2.60 -1.45
CA PRO A 322 21.38 3.12 -1.32
C PRO A 322 20.41 2.62 -2.40
N CYS A 323 20.88 2.46 -3.64
CA CYS A 323 20.06 2.00 -4.77
C CYS A 323 19.57 0.56 -4.63
N GLU A 324 20.21 -0.28 -3.81
CA GLU A 324 19.74 -1.66 -3.58
C GLU A 324 18.33 -1.68 -3.01
N GLN A 325 18.06 -0.85 -1.99
CA GLN A 325 16.70 -0.73 -1.46
C GLN A 325 15.75 -0.04 -2.42
N GLY A 326 16.24 0.89 -3.23
CA GLY A 326 15.45 1.44 -4.33
C GLY A 326 14.93 0.35 -5.27
N CYS A 327 15.81 -0.55 -5.73
CA CYS A 327 15.44 -1.69 -6.58
C CYS A 327 14.48 -2.66 -5.89
N VAL A 328 14.74 -2.99 -4.62
CA VAL A 328 13.90 -3.89 -3.82
C VAL A 328 12.48 -3.32 -3.64
N GLN A 329 12.36 -2.03 -3.34
CA GLN A 329 11.05 -1.42 -3.14
C GLN A 329 10.28 -1.21 -4.46
N ALA A 330 10.98 -1.00 -5.59
CA ALA A 330 10.38 -1.03 -6.91
C ALA A 330 9.79 -2.42 -7.24
N LEU A 331 10.50 -3.51 -6.89
CA LEU A 331 9.98 -4.87 -7.00
C LEU A 331 8.75 -5.09 -6.12
N GLY A 332 8.66 -4.42 -4.96
CA GLY A 332 7.47 -4.45 -4.11
C GLY A 332 6.22 -3.87 -4.80
N VAL A 333 6.35 -2.78 -5.55
CA VAL A 333 5.25 -2.20 -6.37
C VAL A 333 4.80 -3.20 -7.44
N PHE A 334 5.77 -3.86 -8.10
CA PHE A 334 5.47 -4.91 -9.09
C PHE A 334 4.68 -6.06 -8.47
N LEU A 335 5.15 -6.61 -7.35
CA LEU A 335 4.48 -7.71 -6.67
C LEU A 335 3.05 -7.33 -6.27
N ASP A 336 2.87 -6.15 -5.67
CA ASP A 336 1.59 -5.68 -5.21
C ASP A 336 0.58 -5.51 -6.36
N THR A 337 0.89 -4.67 -7.32
CA THR A 337 -0.11 -4.25 -8.31
C THR A 337 -0.08 -5.11 -9.57
N ILE A 338 1.12 -5.41 -10.12
CA ILE A 338 1.19 -6.21 -11.35
C ILE A 338 0.87 -7.69 -11.08
N VAL A 339 1.19 -8.21 -9.87
CA VAL A 339 0.87 -9.60 -9.54
C VAL A 339 -0.45 -9.68 -8.77
N ILE A 340 -0.50 -9.19 -7.52
CA ILE A 340 -1.64 -9.43 -6.62
C ILE A 340 -2.93 -8.74 -7.11
N CYS A 341 -2.87 -7.45 -7.49
CA CYS A 341 -4.07 -6.77 -8.01
C CYS A 341 -4.54 -7.35 -9.35
N THR A 342 -3.62 -7.81 -10.21
CA THR A 342 -3.99 -8.48 -11.45
C THR A 342 -4.74 -9.78 -11.17
N LEU A 343 -4.30 -10.58 -10.21
CA LEU A 343 -4.99 -11.80 -9.81
C LEU A 343 -6.41 -11.49 -9.30
N THR A 344 -6.58 -10.45 -8.49
CA THR A 344 -7.93 -9.99 -8.10
C THR A 344 -8.76 -9.58 -9.31
N GLY A 345 -8.15 -8.83 -10.23
CA GLY A 345 -8.77 -8.42 -11.48
C GLY A 345 -9.19 -9.60 -12.36
N PHE A 346 -8.39 -10.68 -12.41
CA PHE A 346 -8.78 -11.93 -13.08
C PHE A 346 -10.09 -12.45 -12.53
N VAL A 347 -10.20 -12.59 -11.21
CA VAL A 347 -11.42 -13.10 -10.58
C VAL A 347 -12.63 -12.24 -10.91
N VAL A 348 -12.52 -10.93 -10.74
CA VAL A 348 -13.65 -10.02 -10.96
C VAL A 348 -14.05 -9.97 -12.44
N ILE A 349 -13.09 -9.83 -13.35
CA ILE A 349 -13.36 -9.69 -14.79
C ILE A 349 -13.83 -11.02 -15.39
N MET A 350 -13.17 -12.14 -15.08
CA MET A 350 -13.55 -13.46 -15.60
C MET A 350 -14.86 -13.97 -14.98
N GLY A 351 -15.16 -13.60 -13.72
CA GLY A 351 -16.45 -13.85 -13.10
C GLY A 351 -17.61 -13.18 -13.84
N SER A 352 -17.33 -12.03 -14.48
CA SER A 352 -18.21 -11.29 -15.40
C SER A 352 -19.65 -11.09 -14.89
N MET A 353 -19.81 -10.88 -13.57
CA MET A 353 -21.11 -10.75 -12.92
C MET A 353 -21.95 -9.58 -13.45
N TRP A 354 -21.30 -8.52 -13.96
CA TRP A 354 -21.98 -7.38 -14.59
C TRP A 354 -22.59 -7.70 -15.96
N LEU A 355 -22.27 -8.85 -16.57
CA LEU A 355 -22.84 -9.32 -17.83
C LEU A 355 -24.00 -10.31 -17.64
N THR A 356 -24.34 -10.64 -16.40
CA THR A 356 -25.41 -11.57 -16.07
C THR A 356 -26.75 -10.86 -15.87
N ALA A 357 -27.84 -11.61 -15.84
CA ALA A 357 -29.16 -11.09 -15.48
C ALA A 357 -29.20 -10.46 -14.06
N ASP A 358 -28.31 -10.90 -13.19
CA ASP A 358 -28.19 -10.44 -11.80
C ASP A 358 -27.20 -9.27 -11.63
N ALA A 359 -26.80 -8.60 -12.70
CA ALA A 359 -25.84 -7.50 -12.67
C ALA A 359 -26.22 -6.41 -11.64
N ASN A 360 -27.49 -5.99 -11.61
CA ASN A 360 -27.97 -4.98 -10.66
C ASN A 360 -27.77 -5.45 -9.21
N ALA A 361 -28.10 -6.70 -8.90
CA ALA A 361 -27.89 -7.25 -7.57
C ALA A 361 -26.41 -7.29 -7.20
N TRP A 362 -25.50 -7.61 -8.16
CA TRP A 362 -24.07 -7.57 -7.92
C TRP A 362 -23.58 -6.14 -7.65
N PHE A 363 -24.07 -5.11 -8.37
CA PHE A 363 -23.70 -3.73 -8.12
C PHE A 363 -24.11 -3.20 -6.73
N GLU A 364 -25.17 -3.76 -6.15
CA GLU A 364 -25.64 -3.40 -4.80
C GLU A 364 -24.82 -4.05 -3.66
N LEU A 365 -24.05 -5.11 -3.95
CA LEU A 365 -23.24 -5.80 -2.94
C LEU A 365 -22.13 -4.91 -2.37
N GLY A 366 -21.68 -5.20 -1.17
CA GLY A 366 -20.43 -4.70 -0.62
C GLY A 366 -19.22 -5.16 -1.43
N LYS A 367 -18.11 -4.43 -1.37
CA LYS A 367 -16.92 -4.72 -2.20
C LYS A 367 -16.37 -6.14 -1.98
N LEU A 368 -16.36 -6.63 -0.74
CA LEU A 368 -15.92 -7.99 -0.44
C LEU A 368 -16.89 -9.02 -1.04
N ASP A 369 -18.18 -8.80 -0.86
CA ASP A 369 -19.21 -9.72 -1.35
C ASP A 369 -19.24 -9.75 -2.89
N LYS A 370 -18.98 -8.61 -3.57
CA LYS A 370 -18.77 -8.57 -5.02
C LYS A 370 -17.63 -9.49 -5.46
N PHE A 371 -16.51 -9.45 -4.73
CA PHE A 371 -15.37 -10.31 -5.02
C PHE A 371 -15.70 -11.79 -4.79
N LEU A 372 -16.33 -12.12 -3.65
CA LEU A 372 -16.74 -13.49 -3.32
C LEU A 372 -17.79 -14.04 -4.30
N ALA A 373 -18.75 -13.23 -4.72
CA ALA A 373 -19.70 -13.60 -5.77
C ALA A 373 -19.00 -13.89 -7.11
N SER A 374 -17.99 -13.08 -7.47
CA SER A 374 -17.18 -13.32 -8.66
C SER A 374 -16.36 -14.62 -8.56
N CYS A 375 -15.83 -14.93 -7.36
CA CYS A 375 -15.23 -16.25 -7.10
C CYS A 375 -16.24 -17.38 -7.34
N GLY A 376 -17.48 -17.23 -6.83
CA GLY A 376 -18.56 -18.21 -6.99
C GLY A 376 -18.87 -18.50 -8.46
N ALA A 377 -18.93 -17.46 -9.29
CA ALA A 377 -19.15 -17.59 -10.72
C ALA A 377 -18.06 -18.41 -11.45
N LEU A 378 -16.84 -18.48 -10.87
CA LEU A 378 -15.71 -19.22 -11.42
C LEU A 378 -15.61 -20.65 -10.91
N THR A 379 -16.43 -21.06 -9.95
CA THR A 379 -16.43 -22.43 -9.41
C THR A 379 -17.33 -23.40 -10.18
N GLY A 380 -17.99 -22.92 -11.24
CA GLY A 380 -18.83 -23.77 -12.12
C GLY A 380 -20.01 -24.44 -11.38
N GLY A 381 -20.54 -23.82 -10.32
CA GLY A 381 -21.64 -24.38 -9.51
C GLY A 381 -21.20 -25.46 -8.53
N ASN A 382 -19.89 -25.65 -8.30
CA ASN A 382 -19.40 -26.59 -7.31
C ASN A 382 -19.36 -25.95 -5.92
N ASP A 383 -20.36 -26.27 -5.07
CA ASP A 383 -20.53 -25.71 -3.72
C ASP A 383 -19.34 -25.99 -2.80
N MET A 384 -18.71 -27.18 -2.92
CA MET A 384 -17.53 -27.51 -2.11
C MET A 384 -16.34 -26.63 -2.50
N LEU A 385 -16.07 -26.49 -3.80
CA LEU A 385 -15.00 -25.63 -4.31
C LEU A 385 -15.25 -24.17 -3.91
N TYR A 386 -16.48 -23.67 -4.07
CA TYR A 386 -16.86 -22.32 -3.64
C TYR A 386 -16.63 -22.10 -2.15
N SER A 387 -16.95 -23.10 -1.33
CA SER A 387 -16.75 -23.02 0.12
C SER A 387 -15.27 -22.95 0.49
N VAL A 388 -14.44 -23.77 -0.13
CA VAL A 388 -12.97 -23.77 0.08
C VAL A 388 -12.37 -22.43 -0.36
N VAL A 389 -12.71 -21.96 -1.56
CA VAL A 389 -12.20 -20.68 -2.09
C VAL A 389 -12.60 -19.53 -1.20
N THR A 390 -13.87 -19.44 -0.80
CA THR A 390 -14.37 -18.39 0.09
C THR A 390 -13.62 -18.38 1.42
N LEU A 391 -13.37 -19.54 2.02
CA LEU A 391 -12.62 -19.66 3.27
C LEU A 391 -11.17 -19.18 3.11
N LEU A 392 -10.46 -19.66 2.08
CA LEU A 392 -9.07 -19.29 1.83
C LEU A 392 -8.94 -17.78 1.57
N VAL A 393 -9.81 -17.23 0.73
CA VAL A 393 -9.83 -15.79 0.43
C VAL A 393 -10.14 -14.96 1.68
N SER A 394 -11.14 -15.37 2.47
CA SER A 394 -11.51 -14.63 3.70
C SER A 394 -10.39 -14.68 4.74
N VAL A 395 -9.70 -15.81 4.87
CA VAL A 395 -8.50 -15.91 5.73
C VAL A 395 -7.39 -14.97 5.23
N CYS A 396 -7.07 -15.00 3.94
CA CYS A 396 -6.07 -14.09 3.36
C CYS A 396 -6.47 -12.63 3.57
N PHE A 397 -7.73 -12.28 3.33
CA PHE A 397 -8.25 -10.91 3.52
C PHE A 397 -8.10 -10.43 4.98
N GLY A 398 -8.42 -11.28 5.95
CA GLY A 398 -8.22 -10.99 7.37
C GLY A 398 -6.73 -10.81 7.72
N LEU A 399 -5.86 -11.67 7.18
CA LEU A 399 -4.41 -11.55 7.38
C LEU A 399 -3.85 -10.29 6.70
N PHE A 400 -4.32 -9.92 5.51
CA PHE A 400 -3.96 -8.68 4.83
C PHE A 400 -4.29 -7.45 5.70
N ALA A 401 -5.51 -7.39 6.23
CA ALA A 401 -5.92 -6.29 7.11
C ALA A 401 -5.10 -6.26 8.41
N PHE A 402 -4.86 -7.41 9.02
CA PHE A 402 -4.08 -7.52 10.25
C PHE A 402 -2.60 -7.14 10.06
N THR A 403 -1.96 -7.57 8.98
CA THR A 403 -0.57 -7.18 8.71
C THR A 403 -0.43 -5.70 8.41
N CYS A 404 -1.41 -5.07 7.74
CA CYS A 404 -1.47 -3.62 7.59
C CYS A 404 -1.56 -2.90 8.95
N LEU A 405 -2.37 -3.38 9.90
CA LEU A 405 -2.41 -2.81 11.25
C LEU A 405 -1.03 -2.81 11.91
N LEU A 406 -0.30 -3.93 11.81
CA LEU A 406 1.04 -4.05 12.38
C LEU A 406 2.05 -3.12 11.68
N GLY A 407 1.98 -2.99 10.37
CA GLY A 407 2.81 -2.07 9.60
C GLY A 407 2.56 -0.61 9.99
N PHE A 408 1.30 -0.17 10.00
CA PHE A 408 0.91 1.17 10.46
C PHE A 408 1.38 1.46 11.88
N MET A 409 1.20 0.52 12.82
CA MET A 409 1.68 0.67 14.21
C MET A 409 3.19 0.89 14.27
N SER A 410 3.96 0.09 13.53
CA SER A 410 5.43 0.20 13.49
C SER A 410 5.90 1.54 12.96
N PHE A 411 5.33 2.00 11.85
CA PHE A 411 5.77 3.25 11.22
C PHE A 411 5.30 4.47 12.00
N THR A 412 4.11 4.39 12.61
CA THR A 412 3.63 5.42 13.55
C THR A 412 4.56 5.55 14.75
N GLU A 413 5.05 4.43 15.28
CA GLU A 413 6.04 4.42 16.38
C GLU A 413 7.36 5.05 15.94
N MET A 414 7.87 4.74 14.74
CA MET A 414 9.08 5.37 14.20
C MET A 414 8.94 6.89 14.08
N CYS A 415 7.77 7.36 13.63
CA CYS A 415 7.46 8.79 13.57
C CYS A 415 7.33 9.42 14.97
N ALA A 416 6.70 8.73 15.92
CA ALA A 416 6.60 9.18 17.31
C ALA A 416 7.99 9.29 17.96
N ASN A 417 8.86 8.30 17.78
CA ASN A 417 10.25 8.30 18.24
C ASN A 417 11.06 9.49 17.65
N ARG A 418 10.72 9.90 16.43
CA ARG A 418 11.36 11.07 15.81
C ARG A 418 10.96 12.37 16.49
N ILE A 419 9.74 12.46 17.03
CA ILE A 419 9.22 13.62 17.75
C ILE A 419 9.78 13.64 19.20
N SER A 420 9.66 12.51 19.89
CA SER A 420 10.11 12.38 21.28
C SER A 420 10.52 10.94 21.59
N SER A 421 11.72 10.77 22.16
CA SER A 421 12.23 9.48 22.65
C SER A 421 11.67 9.05 24.00
N LYS A 422 10.79 9.86 24.63
CA LYS A 422 10.18 9.52 25.93
C LYS A 422 9.25 8.33 25.79
N ALA A 423 9.48 7.26 26.54
CA ALA A 423 8.66 6.05 26.52
C ALA A 423 7.18 6.33 26.81
N SER A 424 6.88 7.30 27.70
CA SER A 424 5.51 7.70 27.98
C SER A 424 4.77 8.26 26.76
N PHE A 425 5.45 9.06 25.93
CA PHE A 425 4.88 9.61 24.70
C PHE A 425 4.62 8.51 23.67
N ILE A 426 5.61 7.62 23.46
CA ILE A 426 5.48 6.51 22.51
C ILE A 426 4.33 5.60 22.91
N ASN A 427 4.23 5.26 24.21
CA ASN A 427 3.15 4.42 24.73
C ASN A 427 1.77 5.11 24.60
N ALA A 428 1.70 6.43 24.82
CA ALA A 428 0.46 7.18 24.60
C ALA A 428 0.00 7.10 23.13
N ILE A 429 0.92 7.21 22.16
CA ILE A 429 0.61 7.05 20.72
C ILE A 429 0.16 5.62 20.43
N ARG A 430 0.83 4.58 20.98
CA ARG A 430 0.40 3.17 20.81
C ARG A 430 -1.03 2.95 21.33
N VAL A 431 -1.34 3.48 22.52
CA VAL A 431 -2.69 3.38 23.09
C VAL A 431 -3.72 4.12 22.23
N LEU A 432 -3.39 5.32 21.75
CA LEU A 432 -4.25 6.07 20.82
C LEU A 432 -4.55 5.26 19.55
N CYS A 433 -3.53 4.63 18.96
CA CYS A 433 -3.73 3.76 17.79
C CYS A 433 -4.70 2.60 18.11
N LEU A 434 -4.54 1.92 19.26
CA LEU A 434 -5.44 0.84 19.67
C LEU A 434 -6.89 1.33 19.87
N ILE A 435 -7.09 2.53 20.41
CA ILE A 435 -8.42 3.15 20.53
C ILE A 435 -9.04 3.38 19.16
N VAL A 436 -8.26 3.89 18.21
CA VAL A 436 -8.74 4.19 16.85
C VAL A 436 -9.02 2.90 16.06
N ILE A 437 -8.21 1.85 16.24
CA ILE A 437 -8.50 0.50 15.69
C ILE A 437 -9.82 -0.02 16.28
N SER A 438 -10.00 0.09 17.60
CA SER A 438 -11.21 -0.33 18.30
C SER A 438 -12.45 0.38 17.77
N PHE A 439 -12.35 1.66 17.43
CA PHE A 439 -13.44 2.41 16.81
C PHE A 439 -13.87 1.77 15.48
N GLY A 440 -12.93 1.42 14.58
CA GLY A 440 -13.25 0.74 13.33
C GLY A 440 -13.90 -0.63 13.51
N VAL A 441 -13.46 -1.40 14.52
CA VAL A 441 -14.10 -2.67 14.87
C VAL A 441 -15.52 -2.47 15.39
N ILE A 442 -15.75 -1.50 16.27
CA ILE A 442 -17.08 -1.20 16.83
C ILE A 442 -18.04 -0.74 15.74
N THR A 443 -17.58 0.01 14.72
CA THR A 443 -18.43 0.39 13.57
C THR A 443 -18.90 -0.84 12.80
N ASN A 444 -18.05 -1.86 12.63
CA ASN A 444 -18.45 -3.13 12.02
C ASN A 444 -19.50 -3.88 12.87
N ILE A 445 -19.24 -4.00 14.18
CA ILE A 445 -20.17 -4.66 15.12
C ILE A 445 -21.55 -3.97 15.15
N ALA A 446 -21.56 -2.64 14.98
CA ALA A 446 -22.78 -1.86 14.90
C ALA A 446 -23.52 -1.99 13.56
N GLY A 447 -22.99 -2.77 12.61
CA GLY A 447 -23.60 -2.98 11.29
C GLY A 447 -23.51 -1.78 10.36
N MET A 448 -22.52 -0.89 10.56
CA MET A 448 -22.30 0.27 9.70
C MET A 448 -21.55 -0.11 8.43
N ASP A 449 -21.69 0.71 7.38
CA ASP A 449 -20.94 0.54 6.16
C ASP A 449 -19.48 1.03 6.30
N LEU A 450 -18.57 0.37 5.57
CA LEU A 450 -17.15 0.74 5.47
C LEU A 450 -16.93 2.06 4.71
N GLY A 451 -17.89 2.49 3.87
CA GLY A 451 -17.71 3.58 2.90
C GLY A 451 -17.09 4.84 3.49
N ALA A 452 -17.64 5.34 4.60
CA ALA A 452 -17.15 6.54 5.26
C ALA A 452 -15.71 6.40 5.78
N LEU A 453 -15.33 5.25 6.34
CA LEU A 453 -13.98 5.00 6.83
C LEU A 453 -12.96 4.87 5.68
N TRP A 454 -13.41 4.37 4.53
CA TRP A 454 -12.59 4.27 3.33
C TRP A 454 -12.23 5.64 2.74
N GLU A 455 -13.18 6.58 2.77
CA GLU A 455 -12.96 7.96 2.32
C GLU A 455 -11.91 8.70 3.17
N LEU A 456 -11.85 8.41 4.48
CA LEU A 456 -10.77 8.92 5.33
C LEU A 456 -9.39 8.46 4.86
N SER A 457 -9.28 7.19 4.47
CA SER A 457 -8.03 6.63 3.94
C SER A 457 -7.67 7.25 2.59
N ASP A 458 -8.64 7.47 1.70
CA ASP A 458 -8.42 8.12 0.39
C ASP A 458 -7.89 9.55 0.56
N PHE A 459 -8.45 10.32 1.49
CA PHE A 459 -7.97 11.66 1.82
C PHE A 459 -6.54 11.63 2.38
N ALA A 460 -6.29 10.73 3.33
CA ALA A 460 -4.98 10.59 3.93
C ALA A 460 -3.88 10.23 2.91
N ASN A 461 -4.19 9.33 1.98
CA ASN A 461 -3.29 8.93 0.90
C ASN A 461 -2.89 10.10 -0.01
N ILE A 462 -3.86 10.88 -0.48
CA ILE A 462 -3.55 11.99 -1.39
C ILE A 462 -2.77 13.10 -0.68
N LEU A 463 -3.03 13.35 0.59
CA LEU A 463 -2.31 14.33 1.38
C LEU A 463 -0.81 13.95 1.51
N MET A 464 -0.51 12.67 1.73
CA MET A 464 0.86 12.17 1.76
C MET A 464 1.57 12.38 0.42
N VAL A 465 0.89 12.14 -0.70
CA VAL A 465 1.44 12.36 -2.05
C VAL A 465 1.84 13.80 -2.28
N TYR A 466 0.94 14.75 -1.98
CA TYR A 466 1.21 16.19 -2.15
C TYR A 466 2.36 16.70 -1.28
N CYS A 467 2.61 16.05 -0.14
CA CYS A 467 3.74 16.38 0.72
C CYS A 467 5.05 15.72 0.25
N ASN A 468 4.99 14.48 -0.23
CA ASN A 468 6.19 13.70 -0.55
C ASN A 468 6.77 13.99 -1.95
N LEU A 469 5.93 14.10 -2.98
CA LEU A 469 6.44 14.30 -4.35
C LEU A 469 7.32 15.55 -4.50
N PRO A 470 6.96 16.73 -3.96
CA PRO A 470 7.85 17.89 -4.01
C PRO A 470 9.22 17.64 -3.36
N LEU A 471 9.24 16.90 -2.24
CA LEU A 471 10.49 16.54 -1.57
C LEU A 471 11.33 15.57 -2.41
N GLN A 472 10.69 14.65 -3.13
CA GLN A 472 11.40 13.79 -4.07
C GLN A 472 12.07 14.62 -5.18
N TYR A 473 11.38 15.62 -5.75
CA TYR A 473 11.99 16.50 -6.77
C TYR A 473 13.19 17.29 -6.22
N ILE A 474 13.05 17.87 -5.02
CA ILE A 474 14.16 18.58 -4.35
C ILE A 474 15.34 17.62 -4.10
N GLY A 475 15.07 16.39 -3.69
CA GLY A 475 16.06 15.35 -3.38
C GLY A 475 16.61 14.60 -4.59
N PHE A 476 15.98 14.71 -5.75
CA PHE A 476 16.27 13.87 -6.91
C PHE A 476 17.74 13.99 -7.40
N LYS A 477 18.35 15.15 -7.22
CA LYS A 477 19.78 15.34 -7.52
C LYS A 477 20.70 14.37 -6.78
N TYR A 478 20.35 14.00 -5.53
CA TYR A 478 21.09 13.06 -4.72
C TYR A 478 20.84 11.61 -5.17
N VAL A 479 19.59 11.31 -5.53
CA VAL A 479 19.24 10.03 -6.14
C VAL A 479 20.00 9.81 -7.44
N LEU A 480 20.07 10.83 -8.32
CA LEU A 480 20.85 10.76 -9.57
C LEU A 480 22.35 10.56 -9.34
N ARG A 481 22.92 11.15 -8.29
CA ARG A 481 24.34 10.93 -7.97
C ARG A 481 24.58 9.50 -7.50
N ALA A 482 23.72 9.01 -6.60
CA ALA A 482 23.77 7.61 -6.15
C ALA A 482 23.56 6.65 -7.32
N TRP A 483 22.58 6.92 -8.19
CA TRP A 483 22.30 6.11 -9.38
C TRP A 483 23.49 6.04 -10.34
N LYS A 484 24.08 7.17 -10.70
CA LYS A 484 25.27 7.22 -11.57
C LYS A 484 26.48 6.50 -10.98
N HIS A 485 26.64 6.54 -9.66
CA HIS A 485 27.68 5.78 -8.96
C HIS A 485 27.39 4.28 -9.02
N PHE A 486 26.14 3.90 -8.77
CA PHE A 486 25.69 2.51 -8.82
C PHE A 486 25.83 1.89 -10.21
N GLU A 487 25.50 2.64 -11.28
CA GLU A 487 25.67 2.19 -12.68
C GLU A 487 27.11 1.91 -13.06
N LYS A 488 28.09 2.61 -12.47
CA LYS A 488 29.51 2.37 -12.76
C LYS A 488 29.97 0.98 -12.30
N ASN A 489 29.35 0.45 -11.26
CA ASN A 489 29.61 -0.88 -10.70
C ASN A 489 31.12 -1.17 -10.48
N ASP A 490 31.87 -0.16 -10.03
CA ASP A 490 33.33 -0.22 -9.86
C ASP A 490 33.77 -0.77 -8.48
N GLY A 491 32.81 -1.22 -7.67
CA GLY A 491 33.04 -1.77 -6.33
C GLY A 491 33.41 -0.73 -5.26
N THR A 492 33.42 0.56 -5.60
CA THR A 492 33.71 1.61 -4.63
C THR A 492 32.49 1.82 -3.69
N PRO A 493 32.73 2.04 -2.37
CA PRO A 493 31.64 2.30 -1.45
C PRO A 493 31.03 3.67 -1.67
N PHE A 494 29.71 3.80 -1.44
CA PHE A 494 29.02 5.07 -1.48
C PHE A 494 29.42 5.95 -0.29
N THR A 495 29.74 7.23 -0.52
CA THR A 495 30.26 8.16 0.50
C THR A 495 29.64 9.55 0.40
N SER A 496 29.91 10.38 1.42
CA SER A 496 29.59 11.80 1.45
C SER A 496 30.11 12.56 0.22
N GLU A 497 31.30 12.25 -0.27
CA GLU A 497 31.91 12.89 -1.43
C GLU A 497 31.09 12.65 -2.71
N ILE A 498 30.69 11.39 -2.94
CA ILE A 498 29.86 11.01 -4.09
C ILE A 498 28.50 11.68 -4.02
N ALA A 499 27.89 11.70 -2.85
CA ALA A 499 26.60 12.35 -2.63
C ALA A 499 26.69 13.88 -2.75
N GLY A 500 27.84 14.47 -2.44
CA GLY A 500 28.05 15.92 -2.36
C GLY A 500 27.35 16.57 -1.17
N LEU A 501 27.26 15.83 -0.06
CA LEU A 501 26.74 16.28 1.24
C LEU A 501 27.25 15.34 2.34
N GLN A 502 27.23 15.79 3.59
CA GLN A 502 27.68 14.97 4.74
C GLN A 502 26.70 13.84 5.03
N LEU A 503 27.19 12.59 4.97
CA LEU A 503 26.47 11.35 5.23
C LEU A 503 27.25 10.46 6.22
N PRO A 504 27.24 10.77 7.53
CA PRO A 504 28.08 10.06 8.52
C PRO A 504 27.87 8.54 8.53
N VAL A 505 26.68 8.06 8.29
CA VAL A 505 26.34 6.62 8.25
C VAL A 505 27.06 5.94 7.09
N TRP A 506 27.06 6.55 5.90
CA TRP A 506 27.67 5.97 4.71
C TRP A 506 29.19 6.04 4.77
N ASP A 507 29.75 7.13 5.32
CA ASP A 507 31.20 7.25 5.55
C ASP A 507 31.72 6.23 6.57
N ALA A 508 30.92 5.91 7.61
CA ALA A 508 31.26 4.85 8.56
C ALA A 508 31.23 3.46 7.91
N LEU A 509 30.20 3.15 7.13
CA LEU A 509 30.08 1.89 6.37
C LEU A 509 31.23 1.73 5.37
N ALA A 510 31.62 2.80 4.68
CA ALA A 510 32.75 2.78 3.74
C ALA A 510 34.09 2.46 4.44
N LYS A 511 34.29 2.92 5.67
CA LYS A 511 35.49 2.60 6.47
C LYS A 511 35.48 1.14 6.95
N GLU A 512 34.35 0.62 7.36
CA GLU A 512 34.19 -0.79 7.75
C GLU A 512 34.51 -1.71 6.56
N HIS A 513 33.98 -1.43 5.38
CA HIS A 513 34.27 -2.17 4.15
C HIS A 513 35.77 -2.21 3.79
N LYS A 514 36.47 -1.08 3.93
CA LYS A 514 37.93 -1.06 3.69
C LYS A 514 38.69 -1.97 4.65
N ASN A 515 38.25 -2.07 5.91
CA ASN A 515 38.92 -2.90 6.91
C ASN A 515 38.69 -4.40 6.69
N GLU A 516 37.56 -4.81 6.09
CA GLU A 516 37.26 -6.22 5.78
C GLU A 516 38.08 -6.75 4.57
N TYR A 517 38.52 -5.87 3.67
CA TYR A 517 39.37 -6.24 2.51
C TYR A 517 40.87 -6.22 2.84
N HIS A 518 41.28 -5.79 4.04
CA HIS A 518 42.67 -5.79 4.51
C HIS A 518 42.99 -6.91 5.50
N HIS A 519 42.07 -7.82 5.74
CA HIS A 519 42.28 -9.07 6.50
C HIS A 519 41.93 -10.28 5.64
#